data_c8f414d5561a30e10011e8028a16c9d8
#
_entry.id   c8f414d5561a30e10011e8028a16c9d8
#
_cell.length_a   1.000
_cell.length_b   1.000
_cell.length_c   1.000
_cell.angle_alpha   90.00
_cell.angle_beta   90.00
_cell.angle_gamma   90.00
#
_symmetry.space_group_name_H-M   'P 1'
#
loop_
_entity.id
_entity.type
_entity.pdbx_description
1 polymer ?
#
loop_
_entity_poly.entity_id
_entity_poly.type
_entity_poly.pdbx_seq_one_letter_code
_entity_poly.pdbx_strand_id
1 'polypeptide(L)'
;ERQNSHIELIASENWVSKAVMAAMGSPLTNKYAEGYPGKRYYGGCQCVDIVENLAIERAKELFDAEYVNVQPHSGAQANMAVQFALLQPGDTVMGMNLDHGGHLTHGSPVNFSGTYFHIVPYGVNDEGFIDYDKVEEIAMECKPKMIIAGASAYARTIDFKRFREIAHIAGLVAAGLHPSPIHYADVVTTTTHKTLRGPRGGMILVSKESMEKNNFNFNKAVFPGIQGGPLMHVIAAKAVCFKEALQDSFKTYQQGIVDNAQALCKGLMNRGIKIVSGGTD
;
A
#
# COMPACT_ATOMS: atom_id res chain seq x y z
N GLU A 1 13.60 11.92 -22.51
CA GLU A 1 14.18 13.25 -22.22
C GLU A 1 13.67 13.77 -20.88
N ARG A 2 12.35 13.91 -20.65
CA ARG A 2 11.76 14.39 -19.39
C ARG A 2 12.31 13.67 -18.15
N GLN A 3 12.32 12.37 -18.14
CA GLN A 3 12.78 11.56 -17.01
C GLN A 3 14.28 11.76 -16.68
N ASN A 4 15.09 12.22 -17.62
CA ASN A 4 16.54 12.44 -17.42
C ASN A 4 16.88 13.89 -17.08
N SER A 5 15.96 14.84 -17.28
CA SER A 5 16.23 16.27 -17.18
C SER A 5 15.40 17.02 -16.13
N HIS A 6 14.41 16.33 -15.52
CA HIS A 6 13.55 16.92 -14.50
C HIS A 6 13.66 16.17 -13.17
N ILE A 7 13.42 16.88 -12.07
CA ILE A 7 13.21 16.28 -10.75
C ILE A 7 11.72 15.96 -10.64
N GLU A 8 11.39 14.65 -10.63
CA GLU A 8 10.02 14.19 -10.49
C GLU A 8 9.64 14.06 -9.02
N LEU A 9 8.58 14.76 -8.60
CA LEU A 9 8.09 14.76 -7.22
C LEU A 9 6.83 13.91 -7.01
N ILE A 10 6.31 13.28 -8.07
CA ILE A 10 5.18 12.37 -7.98
C ILE A 10 5.69 10.98 -7.58
N ALA A 11 5.46 10.57 -6.35
CA ALA A 11 5.96 9.31 -5.79
C ALA A 11 5.57 8.05 -6.61
N SER A 12 4.45 8.11 -7.34
CA SER A 12 3.99 7.03 -8.23
C SER A 12 4.58 7.06 -9.63
N GLU A 13 5.50 7.97 -9.94
CA GLU A 13 6.28 8.02 -11.19
C GLU A 13 7.74 7.56 -10.98
N ASN A 14 7.98 6.69 -10.01
CA ASN A 14 9.31 6.14 -9.75
C ASN A 14 9.80 5.23 -10.88
N TRP A 15 11.10 5.12 -11.00
CA TRP A 15 11.75 4.40 -12.10
C TRP A 15 11.95 2.93 -11.74
N VAL A 16 11.34 2.06 -12.53
CA VAL A 16 11.54 0.62 -12.40
C VAL A 16 12.85 0.16 -13.05
N SER A 17 13.38 -0.97 -12.60
CA SER A 17 14.55 -1.59 -13.21
C SER A 17 14.24 -2.14 -14.61
N LYS A 18 15.31 -2.37 -15.42
CA LYS A 18 15.18 -3.06 -16.71
C LYS A 18 14.61 -4.47 -16.55
N ALA A 19 14.90 -5.16 -15.45
CA ALA A 19 14.38 -6.50 -15.17
C ALA A 19 12.88 -6.48 -14.89
N VAL A 20 12.39 -5.49 -14.12
CA VAL A 20 10.95 -5.26 -13.90
C VAL A 20 10.24 -4.95 -15.24
N MET A 21 10.83 -4.10 -16.09
CA MET A 21 10.29 -3.78 -17.43
C MET A 21 10.24 -5.02 -18.33
N ALA A 22 11.27 -5.86 -18.32
CA ALA A 22 11.30 -7.10 -19.10
C ALA A 22 10.21 -8.09 -18.64
N ALA A 23 9.98 -8.21 -17.34
CA ALA A 23 8.90 -9.03 -16.79
C ALA A 23 7.52 -8.50 -17.21
N MET A 24 7.31 -7.17 -17.20
CA MET A 24 6.08 -6.53 -17.66
C MET A 24 5.79 -6.78 -19.15
N GLY A 25 6.81 -6.84 -19.99
CA GLY A 25 6.71 -7.13 -21.43
C GLY A 25 6.77 -8.63 -21.78
N SER A 26 6.67 -9.53 -20.82
CA SER A 26 6.81 -10.98 -21.03
C SER A 26 5.57 -11.63 -21.67
N PRO A 27 5.72 -12.85 -22.29
CA PRO A 27 4.59 -13.63 -22.80
C PRO A 27 3.54 -14.03 -21.75
N LEU A 28 3.83 -13.85 -20.47
CA LEU A 28 2.87 -14.10 -19.38
C LEU A 28 1.59 -13.27 -19.50
N THR A 29 1.62 -12.16 -20.26
CA THR A 29 0.43 -11.37 -20.61
C THR A 29 -0.63 -12.18 -21.38
N ASN A 30 -0.22 -13.24 -22.08
CA ASN A 30 -1.11 -14.07 -22.87
C ASN A 30 -1.83 -15.16 -22.06
N LYS A 31 -1.41 -15.39 -20.80
CA LYS A 31 -1.96 -16.49 -20.00
C LYS A 31 -3.11 -16.04 -19.10
N TYR A 32 -4.29 -16.58 -19.35
CA TYR A 32 -5.45 -16.41 -18.47
C TYR A 32 -5.41 -17.42 -17.32
N ALA A 33 -5.45 -16.97 -16.07
CA ALA A 33 -5.15 -17.79 -14.90
C ALA A 33 -6.08 -17.49 -13.70
N GLU A 34 -7.39 -17.41 -13.94
CA GLU A 34 -8.37 -17.24 -12.86
C GLU A 34 -8.21 -18.27 -11.74
N GLY A 35 -8.41 -17.84 -10.51
CA GLY A 35 -8.15 -18.62 -9.31
C GLY A 35 -6.78 -18.31 -8.70
N TYR A 36 -6.24 -19.27 -7.97
CA TYR A 36 -4.99 -19.12 -7.20
C TYR A 36 -4.05 -20.32 -7.47
N PRO A 37 -2.75 -20.22 -7.14
CA PRO A 37 -1.82 -21.33 -7.34
C PRO A 37 -2.36 -22.65 -6.82
N GLY A 38 -2.31 -23.69 -7.66
CA GLY A 38 -2.86 -25.02 -7.39
C GLY A 38 -4.39 -25.15 -7.39
N LYS A 39 -5.12 -24.03 -7.57
CA LYS A 39 -6.60 -23.97 -7.60
C LYS A 39 -7.08 -23.04 -8.72
N ARG A 40 -6.62 -23.29 -9.96
CA ARG A 40 -6.99 -22.53 -11.17
C ARG A 40 -8.24 -23.11 -11.82
N TYR A 41 -8.99 -22.21 -12.47
CA TYR A 41 -10.15 -22.60 -13.28
C TYR A 41 -9.77 -23.04 -14.68
N TYR A 42 -8.54 -22.76 -15.14
CA TYR A 42 -8.02 -23.05 -16.48
C TYR A 42 -6.79 -23.96 -16.40
N GLY A 43 -6.63 -24.82 -17.41
CA GLY A 43 -5.43 -25.66 -17.58
C GLY A 43 -4.18 -24.88 -17.98
N GLY A 44 -3.01 -25.53 -17.89
CA GLY A 44 -1.74 -24.96 -18.34
C GLY A 44 -1.18 -23.85 -17.42
N CYS A 45 -1.52 -23.84 -16.16
CA CYS A 45 -1.14 -22.78 -15.21
C CYS A 45 0.13 -23.11 -14.39
N GLN A 46 0.79 -24.23 -14.64
CA GLN A 46 1.92 -24.70 -13.82
C GLN A 46 3.06 -23.66 -13.74
N CYS A 47 3.39 -23.02 -14.87
CA CYS A 47 4.44 -21.99 -14.90
C CYS A 47 4.01 -20.70 -14.20
N VAL A 48 2.75 -20.26 -14.35
CA VAL A 48 2.27 -19.05 -13.70
C VAL A 48 2.07 -19.27 -12.20
N ASP A 49 1.79 -20.49 -11.75
CA ASP A 49 1.74 -20.85 -10.35
C ASP A 49 3.11 -20.66 -9.67
N ILE A 50 4.19 -21.05 -10.35
CA ILE A 50 5.57 -20.82 -9.88
C ILE A 50 5.82 -19.29 -9.73
N VAL A 51 5.42 -18.52 -10.73
CA VAL A 51 5.62 -17.06 -10.73
C VAL A 51 4.85 -16.39 -9.61
N GLU A 52 3.58 -16.74 -9.40
CA GLU A 52 2.77 -16.16 -8.35
C GLU A 52 3.26 -16.57 -6.94
N ASN A 53 3.63 -17.83 -6.75
CA ASN A 53 4.23 -18.30 -5.50
C ASN A 53 5.54 -17.55 -5.19
N LEU A 54 6.42 -17.32 -6.17
CA LEU A 54 7.62 -16.52 -5.98
C LEU A 54 7.31 -15.08 -5.53
N ALA A 55 6.27 -14.46 -6.08
CA ALA A 55 5.86 -13.12 -5.65
C ALA A 55 5.32 -13.14 -4.21
N ILE A 56 4.51 -14.14 -3.87
CA ILE A 56 3.95 -14.31 -2.52
C ILE A 56 5.06 -14.52 -1.49
N GLU A 57 5.94 -15.50 -1.70
CA GLU A 57 7.00 -15.83 -0.74
C GLU A 57 7.99 -14.67 -0.52
N ARG A 58 8.38 -13.99 -1.59
CA ARG A 58 9.24 -12.80 -1.49
C ARG A 58 8.56 -11.63 -0.77
N ALA A 59 7.26 -11.44 -0.96
CA ALA A 59 6.52 -10.42 -0.24
C ALA A 59 6.36 -10.80 1.24
N LYS A 60 6.15 -12.08 1.58
CA LYS A 60 6.15 -12.55 2.96
C LYS A 60 7.48 -12.24 3.67
N GLU A 61 8.60 -12.60 3.04
CA GLU A 61 9.94 -12.34 3.56
C GLU A 61 10.20 -10.83 3.72
N LEU A 62 9.83 -10.03 2.70
CA LEU A 62 10.09 -8.58 2.67
C LEU A 62 9.32 -7.79 3.73
N PHE A 63 8.10 -8.21 4.07
CA PHE A 63 7.18 -7.48 4.95
C PHE A 63 6.89 -8.20 6.28
N ASP A 64 7.52 -9.34 6.54
CA ASP A 64 7.21 -10.20 7.69
C ASP A 64 5.72 -10.55 7.79
N ALA A 65 5.12 -10.95 6.66
CA ALA A 65 3.71 -11.27 6.53
C ALA A 65 3.47 -12.78 6.47
N GLU A 66 2.43 -13.28 7.12
CA GLU A 66 1.98 -14.68 7.00
C GLU A 66 1.12 -14.90 5.76
N TYR A 67 0.21 -13.97 5.47
CA TYR A 67 -0.66 -14.03 4.32
C TYR A 67 -0.36 -12.87 3.36
N VAL A 68 -0.30 -13.19 2.07
CA VAL A 68 -0.10 -12.21 0.99
C VAL A 68 -1.01 -12.55 -0.19
N ASN A 69 -1.73 -11.54 -0.70
CA ASN A 69 -2.39 -11.60 -2.00
C ASN A 69 -1.75 -10.56 -2.94
N VAL A 70 -1.13 -11.05 -4.02
CA VAL A 70 -0.43 -10.23 -5.01
C VAL A 70 -1.27 -9.90 -6.25
N GLN A 71 -2.52 -10.37 -6.31
CA GLN A 71 -3.39 -10.21 -7.48
C GLN A 71 -4.06 -8.83 -7.63
N PRO A 72 -4.25 -7.98 -6.60
CA PRO A 72 -4.86 -6.67 -6.82
C PRO A 72 -4.15 -5.88 -7.92
N HIS A 73 -4.95 -5.38 -8.91
CA HIS A 73 -4.43 -4.64 -10.06
C HIS A 73 -3.94 -3.23 -9.66
N SER A 74 -4.44 -2.70 -8.53
CA SER A 74 -4.04 -1.40 -7.98
C SER A 74 -4.19 -1.38 -6.46
N GLY A 75 -3.62 -0.36 -5.81
CA GLY A 75 -3.87 -0.10 -4.38
C GLY A 75 -5.35 0.19 -4.08
N ALA A 76 -6.04 0.89 -4.98
CA ALA A 76 -7.47 1.15 -4.84
C ALA A 76 -8.29 -0.15 -4.82
N GLN A 77 -7.96 -1.12 -5.67
CA GLN A 77 -8.63 -2.43 -5.69
C GLN A 77 -8.24 -3.30 -4.48
N ALA A 78 -7.01 -3.20 -3.98
CA ALA A 78 -6.63 -3.83 -2.72
C ALA A 78 -7.47 -3.30 -1.55
N ASN A 79 -7.62 -1.98 -1.44
CA ASN A 79 -8.48 -1.34 -0.44
C ASN A 79 -9.94 -1.75 -0.61
N MET A 80 -10.46 -1.74 -1.84
CA MET A 80 -11.83 -2.16 -2.14
C MET A 80 -12.10 -3.61 -1.72
N ALA A 81 -11.17 -4.53 -2.01
CA ALA A 81 -11.29 -5.92 -1.61
C ALA A 81 -11.35 -6.08 -0.09
N VAL A 82 -10.48 -5.37 0.64
CA VAL A 82 -10.47 -5.41 2.11
C VAL A 82 -11.75 -4.80 2.68
N GLN A 83 -12.17 -3.65 2.19
CA GLN A 83 -13.39 -2.98 2.67
C GLN A 83 -14.64 -3.84 2.42
N PHE A 84 -14.82 -4.42 1.24
CA PHE A 84 -15.95 -5.31 0.96
C PHE A 84 -15.88 -6.67 1.66
N ALA A 85 -14.69 -7.12 2.06
CA ALA A 85 -14.57 -8.33 2.87
C ALA A 85 -14.98 -8.12 4.33
N LEU A 86 -14.79 -6.92 4.88
CA LEU A 86 -14.92 -6.62 6.31
C LEU A 86 -16.12 -5.76 6.66
N LEU A 87 -16.71 -5.08 5.68
CA LEU A 87 -17.76 -4.07 5.90
C LEU A 87 -19.03 -4.39 5.10
N GLN A 88 -20.14 -3.84 5.58
CA GLN A 88 -21.41 -3.79 4.85
C GLN A 88 -21.68 -2.35 4.40
N PRO A 89 -22.46 -2.13 3.31
CA PRO A 89 -22.88 -0.78 2.91
C PRO A 89 -23.53 -0.03 4.08
N GLY A 90 -23.10 1.22 4.29
CA GLY A 90 -23.54 2.05 5.40
C GLY A 90 -22.75 1.94 6.70
N ASP A 91 -21.83 0.97 6.81
CA ASP A 91 -20.94 0.89 7.98
C ASP A 91 -20.06 2.14 8.12
N THR A 92 -19.80 2.53 9.37
CA THR A 92 -18.96 3.69 9.67
C THR A 92 -17.48 3.35 9.49
N VAL A 93 -16.79 4.19 8.72
CA VAL A 93 -15.35 4.08 8.44
C VAL A 93 -14.68 5.41 8.76
N MET A 94 -13.60 5.37 9.50
CA MET A 94 -12.71 6.52 9.68
C MET A 94 -11.53 6.46 8.70
N GLY A 95 -11.15 7.59 8.14
CA GLY A 95 -9.99 7.74 7.27
C GLY A 95 -9.45 9.16 7.30
N MET A 96 -8.17 9.35 6.93
CA MET A 96 -7.60 10.69 6.86
C MET A 96 -8.30 11.52 5.79
N ASN A 97 -8.68 12.75 6.15
CA ASN A 97 -9.27 13.73 5.23
C ASN A 97 -8.37 13.94 4.01
N LEU A 98 -8.99 14.01 2.83
CA LEU A 98 -8.27 14.21 1.57
C LEU A 98 -7.44 15.52 1.59
N ASP A 99 -8.02 16.61 2.11
CA ASP A 99 -7.36 17.92 2.20
C ASP A 99 -6.17 17.94 3.18
N HIS A 100 -6.09 16.94 4.07
CA HIS A 100 -5.01 16.76 5.05
C HIS A 100 -4.00 15.68 4.63
N GLY A 101 -4.07 15.21 3.38
CA GLY A 101 -3.14 14.23 2.82
C GLY A 101 -3.66 12.80 2.71
N GLY A 102 -4.95 12.57 2.95
CA GLY A 102 -5.59 11.27 2.78
C GLY A 102 -5.60 10.78 1.33
N HIS A 103 -5.98 9.53 1.12
CA HIS A 103 -6.16 8.94 -0.20
C HIS A 103 -7.64 8.95 -0.60
N LEU A 104 -7.95 8.94 -1.91
CA LEU A 104 -9.34 8.89 -2.41
C LEU A 104 -10.13 7.71 -1.80
N THR A 105 -9.49 6.54 -1.64
CA THR A 105 -10.13 5.35 -1.06
C THR A 105 -10.31 5.39 0.46
N HIS A 106 -9.96 6.51 1.11
CA HIS A 106 -10.22 6.74 2.53
C HIS A 106 -11.58 7.40 2.78
N GLY A 107 -12.46 7.43 1.78
CA GLY A 107 -13.82 7.93 1.94
C GLY A 107 -14.15 9.17 1.14
N SER A 108 -13.38 9.52 0.10
CA SER A 108 -13.73 10.63 -0.78
C SER A 108 -15.13 10.41 -1.39
N PRO A 109 -16.01 11.44 -1.41
CA PRO A 109 -17.37 11.31 -1.93
C PRO A 109 -17.46 10.87 -3.40
N VAL A 110 -16.39 11.11 -4.18
CA VAL A 110 -16.30 10.70 -5.59
C VAL A 110 -15.72 9.30 -5.78
N ASN A 111 -15.37 8.61 -4.69
CA ASN A 111 -14.83 7.26 -4.70
C ASN A 111 -15.86 6.27 -4.16
N PHE A 112 -15.74 4.98 -4.56
CA PHE A 112 -16.62 3.93 -4.06
C PHE A 112 -16.72 3.92 -2.53
N SER A 113 -15.61 4.19 -1.81
CA SER A 113 -15.59 4.20 -0.35
C SER A 113 -16.52 5.24 0.26
N GLY A 114 -16.55 6.46 -0.29
CA GLY A 114 -17.48 7.50 0.15
C GLY A 114 -18.92 7.30 -0.33
N THR A 115 -19.13 6.44 -1.35
CA THR A 115 -20.48 6.12 -1.86
C THR A 115 -21.15 5.00 -1.04
N TYR A 116 -20.38 3.99 -0.62
CA TYR A 116 -20.91 2.80 0.04
C TYR A 116 -20.90 2.87 1.56
N PHE A 117 -20.00 3.66 2.17
CA PHE A 117 -19.80 3.69 3.62
C PHE A 117 -20.09 5.06 4.21
N HIS A 118 -20.45 5.07 5.50
CA HIS A 118 -20.56 6.31 6.27
C HIS A 118 -19.17 6.75 6.73
N ILE A 119 -18.67 7.84 6.17
CA ILE A 119 -17.30 8.30 6.39
C ILE A 119 -17.24 9.37 7.47
N VAL A 120 -16.40 9.14 8.46
CA VAL A 120 -16.04 10.11 9.51
C VAL A 120 -14.54 10.41 9.37
N PRO A 121 -14.15 11.58 8.85
CA PRO A 121 -12.74 11.89 8.62
C PRO A 121 -12.02 12.29 9.90
N TYR A 122 -10.74 11.92 9.99
CA TYR A 122 -9.78 12.55 10.92
C TYR A 122 -8.77 13.39 10.13
N GLY A 123 -8.05 14.26 10.82
CA GLY A 123 -7.13 15.19 10.16
C GLY A 123 -5.84 15.45 10.93
N VAL A 124 -5.20 16.54 10.58
CA VAL A 124 -4.02 17.08 11.24
C VAL A 124 -4.39 18.35 11.99
N ASN A 125 -3.59 18.70 13.01
CA ASN A 125 -3.68 19.95 13.75
C ASN A 125 -3.13 21.13 12.93
N ASP A 126 -3.17 22.35 13.48
CA ASP A 126 -2.69 23.57 12.82
C ASP A 126 -1.18 23.55 12.48
N GLU A 127 -0.43 22.69 13.17
CA GLU A 127 1.00 22.46 12.93
C GLU A 127 1.27 21.43 11.84
N GLY A 128 0.23 20.75 11.34
CA GLY A 128 0.31 19.73 10.28
C GLY A 128 0.66 18.31 10.77
N PHE A 129 0.47 18.02 12.06
CA PHE A 129 0.65 16.69 12.64
C PHE A 129 -0.69 16.00 12.90
N ILE A 130 -0.74 14.68 12.78
CA ILE A 130 -1.91 13.90 13.18
C ILE A 130 -2.12 14.09 14.68
N ASP A 131 -3.32 14.56 15.04
CA ASP A 131 -3.75 14.67 16.42
C ASP A 131 -4.39 13.35 16.86
N TYR A 132 -3.58 12.47 17.46
CA TYR A 132 -4.01 11.13 17.87
C TYR A 132 -5.07 11.14 18.96
N ASP A 133 -5.07 12.13 19.85
CA ASP A 133 -6.06 12.24 20.91
C ASP A 133 -7.41 12.65 20.32
N LYS A 134 -7.41 13.52 19.32
CA LYS A 134 -8.62 13.86 18.56
C LYS A 134 -9.12 12.69 17.70
N VAL A 135 -8.22 11.88 17.14
CA VAL A 135 -8.58 10.63 16.44
C VAL A 135 -9.28 9.66 17.39
N GLU A 136 -8.78 9.51 18.63
CA GLU A 136 -9.38 8.67 19.66
C GLU A 136 -10.76 9.18 20.07
N GLU A 137 -10.90 10.49 20.32
CA GLU A 137 -12.19 11.13 20.65
C GLU A 137 -13.24 10.85 19.56
N ILE A 138 -12.89 11.09 18.29
CA ILE A 138 -13.78 10.83 17.16
C ILE A 138 -14.15 9.35 17.08
N ALA A 139 -13.18 8.44 17.27
CA ALA A 139 -13.41 7.00 17.23
C ALA A 139 -14.35 6.53 18.34
N MET A 140 -14.21 7.09 19.56
CA MET A 140 -15.10 6.81 20.68
C MET A 140 -16.53 7.30 20.44
N GLU A 141 -16.70 8.43 19.77
CA GLU A 141 -17.99 8.99 19.41
C GLU A 141 -18.69 8.18 18.31
N CYS A 142 -18.03 7.99 17.15
CA CYS A 142 -18.66 7.37 15.99
C CYS A 142 -18.59 5.84 15.95
N LYS A 143 -17.76 5.22 16.80
CA LYS A 143 -17.58 3.75 16.93
C LYS A 143 -17.41 3.06 15.56
N PRO A 144 -16.37 3.40 14.79
CA PRO A 144 -16.21 2.91 13.45
C PRO A 144 -15.94 1.41 13.43
N LYS A 145 -16.40 0.72 12.38
CA LYS A 145 -16.04 -0.68 12.13
C LYS A 145 -14.65 -0.84 11.51
N MET A 146 -14.17 0.22 10.87
CA MET A 146 -12.84 0.25 10.29
C MET A 146 -12.23 1.64 10.46
N ILE A 147 -10.96 1.66 10.78
CA ILE A 147 -10.15 2.88 10.73
C ILE A 147 -9.03 2.66 9.73
N ILE A 148 -8.94 3.54 8.73
CA ILE A 148 -7.89 3.49 7.71
C ILE A 148 -6.81 4.47 8.12
N ALA A 149 -5.68 3.94 8.58
CA ALA A 149 -4.52 4.74 8.89
C ALA A 149 -3.50 4.68 7.75
N GLY A 150 -3.11 5.81 7.26
CA GLY A 150 -2.24 5.96 6.12
C GLY A 150 -2.50 7.27 5.41
N ALA A 151 -1.61 7.64 4.51
CA ALA A 151 -1.73 8.90 3.78
C ALA A 151 -1.13 8.77 2.37
N SER A 152 -1.55 9.67 1.48
CA SER A 152 -0.89 9.90 0.18
C SER A 152 0.12 11.02 0.26
N ALA A 153 -0.11 12.01 1.13
CA ALA A 153 0.67 13.24 1.21
C ALA A 153 0.80 13.72 2.67
N TYR A 154 1.43 12.91 3.51
CA TYR A 154 1.78 13.25 4.88
C TYR A 154 3.29 13.03 5.08
N ALA A 155 3.99 14.09 5.48
CA ALA A 155 5.46 14.15 5.45
C ALA A 155 6.13 13.70 6.75
N ARG A 156 5.36 13.20 7.72
CA ARG A 156 5.86 12.80 9.03
C ARG A 156 5.63 11.31 9.28
N THR A 157 6.41 10.75 10.18
CA THR A 157 6.25 9.38 10.65
C THR A 157 4.88 9.19 11.29
N ILE A 158 4.18 8.11 10.90
CA ILE A 158 2.89 7.74 11.50
C ILE A 158 3.15 6.78 12.67
N ASP A 159 2.61 7.11 13.85
CA ASP A 159 2.65 6.21 14.99
C ASP A 159 1.57 5.12 14.87
N PHE A 160 1.97 3.98 14.31
CA PHE A 160 1.07 2.84 14.16
C PHE A 160 0.77 2.12 15.47
N LYS A 161 1.55 2.32 16.52
CA LYS A 161 1.25 1.79 17.84
C LYS A 161 0.07 2.54 18.45
N ARG A 162 0.09 3.89 18.35
CA ARG A 162 -1.09 4.70 18.70
C ARG A 162 -2.28 4.41 17.81
N PHE A 163 -2.04 4.08 16.58
CA PHE A 163 -3.03 3.63 15.64
C PHE A 163 -3.28 2.12 15.65
N ARG A 164 -2.71 1.22 16.40
CA ARG A 164 -3.06 -0.15 16.59
C ARG A 164 -4.21 -0.33 17.54
N GLU A 165 -4.17 0.20 17.95
CA GLU A 165 -4.93 1.21 18.04
C GLU A 165 -5.39 1.50 16.58
N ILE A 166 -4.62 1.69 15.46
CA ILE A 166 -5.01 2.13 14.07
C ILE A 166 -3.91 1.90 12.98
N ALA A 167 -3.97 1.56 11.75
CA ALA A 167 -2.97 1.01 10.80
C ALA A 167 -2.60 1.70 9.45
N HIS A 168 -1.44 1.47 8.83
CA HIS A 168 -0.90 1.25 7.43
C HIS A 168 0.01 2.22 6.66
N ILE A 169 1.28 1.83 6.28
CA ILE A 169 2.11 2.33 5.13
C ILE A 169 3.24 1.35 4.72
N ALA A 170 3.68 1.27 3.43
CA ALA A 170 4.39 0.10 2.95
C ALA A 170 5.81 0.22 2.37
N GLY A 171 6.25 1.30 1.73
CA GLY A 171 7.51 1.27 0.97
C GLY A 171 8.78 1.41 1.81
N LEU A 172 8.89 2.43 2.64
CA LEU A 172 10.00 2.64 3.57
C LEU A 172 10.06 1.56 4.66
N VAL A 173 8.95 0.90 4.92
CA VAL A 173 8.81 -0.26 5.79
C VAL A 173 9.69 -1.42 5.32
N ALA A 174 9.68 -1.76 4.05
CA ALA A 174 10.48 -2.86 3.47
C ALA A 174 11.99 -2.66 3.66
N ALA A 175 12.47 -1.44 3.79
CA ALA A 175 13.85 -1.10 4.06
C ALA A 175 14.19 -0.97 5.56
N GLY A 176 13.19 -1.06 6.45
CA GLY A 176 13.35 -0.85 7.88
C GLY A 176 13.55 0.62 8.29
N LEU A 177 13.27 1.57 7.41
CA LEU A 177 13.43 3.01 7.64
C LEU A 177 12.16 3.72 8.09
N HIS A 178 11.03 3.00 8.15
CA HIS A 178 9.75 3.47 8.68
C HIS A 178 9.12 2.37 9.53
N PRO A 179 8.41 2.68 10.62
CA PRO A 179 7.72 1.67 11.43
C PRO A 179 6.79 0.80 10.57
N SER A 180 6.87 -0.53 10.75
CA SER A 180 6.03 -1.47 10.03
C SER A 180 4.61 -1.49 10.62
N PRO A 181 3.55 -1.27 9.82
CA PRO A 181 2.18 -1.46 10.27
C PRO A 181 1.82 -2.93 10.48
N ILE A 182 2.56 -3.89 9.91
CA ILE A 182 2.15 -5.31 9.85
C ILE A 182 1.90 -5.92 11.22
N HIS A 183 2.61 -5.47 12.26
CA HIS A 183 2.44 -5.95 13.63
C HIS A 183 1.39 -5.20 14.44
N TYR A 184 0.84 -4.12 13.89
CA TYR A 184 -0.14 -3.26 14.55
C TYR A 184 -1.50 -3.29 13.87
N ALA A 185 -1.56 -3.60 12.58
CA ALA A 185 -2.78 -3.61 11.78
C ALA A 185 -3.38 -4.99 11.63
N ASP A 186 -4.70 -5.08 11.54
CA ASP A 186 -5.37 -6.33 11.19
C ASP A 186 -5.08 -6.72 9.74
N VAL A 187 -5.01 -5.74 8.83
CA VAL A 187 -4.70 -5.93 7.41
C VAL A 187 -3.88 -4.76 6.87
N VAL A 188 -2.90 -5.05 6.03
CA VAL A 188 -2.10 -4.05 5.32
C VAL A 188 -2.37 -4.11 3.82
N THR A 189 -2.70 -2.99 3.21
CA THR A 189 -2.75 -2.84 1.75
C THR A 189 -1.64 -1.91 1.28
N THR A 190 -1.06 -2.18 0.12
CA THR A 190 -0.03 -1.31 -0.43
C THR A 190 0.00 -1.33 -1.95
N THR A 191 0.61 -0.29 -2.52
CA THR A 191 1.00 -0.25 -3.93
C THR A 191 2.43 -0.76 -4.11
N THR A 192 2.74 -1.22 -5.32
CA THR A 192 4.08 -1.70 -5.67
C THR A 192 4.94 -0.70 -6.45
N HIS A 193 4.35 0.41 -6.90
CA HIS A 193 4.94 1.34 -7.87
C HIS A 193 5.42 2.68 -7.30
N LYS A 194 5.50 2.81 -5.97
CA LYS A 194 6.03 4.01 -5.29
C LYS A 194 7.49 3.75 -4.85
N THR A 195 7.78 3.86 -3.57
CA THR A 195 9.13 3.63 -3.02
C THR A 195 9.65 2.21 -3.25
N LEU A 196 8.77 1.22 -3.41
CA LEU A 196 9.18 -0.15 -3.81
C LEU A 196 9.77 -0.22 -5.23
N ARG A 197 9.54 0.79 -6.06
CA ARG A 197 10.10 0.84 -7.44
C ARG A 197 9.69 -0.35 -8.31
N GLY A 198 8.49 -0.87 -8.10
CA GLY A 198 7.94 -2.02 -8.84
C GLY A 198 6.93 -1.64 -9.91
N PRO A 199 6.27 -2.63 -10.53
CA PRO A 199 5.21 -2.42 -11.50
C PRO A 199 4.00 -1.76 -10.84
N ARG A 200 3.15 -1.10 -11.63
CA ARG A 200 1.86 -0.61 -11.14
C ARG A 200 1.00 -1.79 -10.71
N GLY A 201 0.55 -1.75 -9.46
CA GLY A 201 -0.24 -2.81 -8.86
C GLY A 201 -0.46 -2.56 -7.38
N GLY A 202 -1.20 -3.46 -6.75
CA GLY A 202 -1.44 -3.48 -5.32
C GLY A 202 -1.21 -4.88 -4.73
N MET A 203 -1.21 -4.96 -3.42
CA MET A 203 -1.21 -6.22 -2.67
C MET A 203 -1.87 -6.06 -1.31
N ILE A 204 -2.27 -7.18 -0.72
CA ILE A 204 -2.84 -7.28 0.62
C ILE A 204 -1.90 -8.16 1.45
N LEU A 205 -1.60 -7.72 2.65
CA LEU A 205 -0.70 -8.39 3.59
C LEU A 205 -1.40 -8.55 4.94
N VAL A 206 -1.17 -9.66 5.62
CA VAL A 206 -1.67 -9.88 7.00
C VAL A 206 -0.57 -10.54 7.82
N SER A 207 -0.40 -10.12 9.06
CA SER A 207 0.53 -10.75 10.00
C SER A 207 0.04 -12.13 10.45
N LYS A 208 0.94 -12.92 11.03
CA LYS A 208 0.59 -14.23 11.61
C LYS A 208 -0.44 -14.07 12.74
N GLU A 209 -0.19 -13.13 13.68
CA GLU A 209 -1.10 -12.85 14.79
C GLU A 209 -2.52 -12.50 14.30
N SER A 210 -2.62 -11.65 13.28
CA SER A 210 -3.91 -11.23 12.76
C SER A 210 -4.63 -12.36 12.00
N MET A 211 -3.89 -13.23 11.30
CA MET A 211 -4.45 -14.42 10.65
C MET A 211 -5.01 -15.42 11.67
N GLU A 212 -4.27 -15.68 12.74
CA GLU A 212 -4.71 -16.59 13.82
C GLU A 212 -5.97 -16.07 14.53
N LYS A 213 -6.05 -14.75 14.72
CA LYS A 213 -7.14 -14.07 15.43
C LYS A 213 -8.43 -13.94 14.62
N ASN A 214 -8.35 -13.67 13.33
CA ASN A 214 -9.48 -13.19 12.53
C ASN A 214 -9.90 -14.13 11.38
N ASN A 215 -9.10 -15.12 11.01
CA ASN A 215 -9.35 -16.08 9.91
C ASN A 215 -9.81 -15.41 8.59
N PHE A 216 -9.13 -14.35 8.17
CA PHE A 216 -9.48 -13.56 6.98
C PHE A 216 -9.39 -14.35 5.66
N ASN A 217 -10.28 -14.08 4.73
CA ASN A 217 -10.28 -14.67 3.39
C ASN A 217 -10.40 -13.62 2.30
N PHE A 218 -9.34 -12.83 2.11
CA PHE A 218 -9.28 -11.80 1.08
C PHE A 218 -9.16 -12.37 -0.34
N ASN A 219 -8.80 -13.63 -0.53
CA ASN A 219 -8.76 -14.26 -1.84
C ASN A 219 -10.12 -14.20 -2.53
N LYS A 220 -11.21 -14.54 -1.81
CA LYS A 220 -12.57 -14.45 -2.37
C LYS A 220 -12.98 -13.00 -2.67
N ALA A 221 -12.54 -12.05 -1.86
CA ALA A 221 -12.86 -10.65 -2.08
C ALA A 221 -12.16 -10.08 -3.32
N VAL A 222 -10.93 -10.54 -3.62
CA VAL A 222 -10.21 -10.18 -4.84
C VAL A 222 -10.81 -10.93 -6.03
N PHE A 223 -10.74 -12.25 -6.03
CA PHE A 223 -11.31 -13.09 -7.09
C PHE A 223 -12.25 -14.16 -6.49
N PRO A 224 -13.48 -14.24 -6.94
CA PRO A 224 -14.14 -13.48 -8.02
C PRO A 224 -14.83 -12.18 -7.55
N GLY A 225 -14.59 -11.69 -6.33
CA GLY A 225 -15.35 -10.61 -5.71
C GLY A 225 -15.33 -9.29 -6.50
N ILE A 226 -14.16 -8.81 -6.89
CA ILE A 226 -13.99 -7.52 -7.59
C ILE A 226 -13.15 -7.59 -8.86
N GLN A 227 -12.44 -8.70 -9.09
CA GLN A 227 -11.59 -8.91 -10.27
C GLN A 227 -11.90 -10.25 -10.94
N GLY A 228 -11.56 -10.36 -12.25
CA GLY A 228 -11.47 -11.59 -13.03
C GLY A 228 -10.03 -12.11 -13.07
N GLY A 229 -9.53 -12.45 -14.27
CA GLY A 229 -8.19 -12.99 -14.47
C GLY A 229 -7.07 -12.10 -13.95
N PRO A 230 -6.10 -12.67 -13.23
CA PRO A 230 -4.95 -11.93 -12.73
C PRO A 230 -4.02 -11.51 -13.88
N LEU A 231 -3.30 -10.40 -13.68
CA LEU A 231 -2.32 -9.89 -14.63
C LEU A 231 -0.97 -10.58 -14.39
N MET A 232 -0.74 -11.75 -14.99
CA MET A 232 0.42 -12.59 -14.68
C MET A 232 1.77 -11.95 -15.00
N HIS A 233 1.86 -11.12 -16.04
CA HIS A 233 3.05 -10.31 -16.34
C HIS A 233 3.33 -9.25 -15.25
N VAL A 234 2.30 -8.66 -14.65
CA VAL A 234 2.44 -7.74 -13.51
C VAL A 234 2.90 -8.49 -12.26
N ILE A 235 2.34 -9.69 -12.01
CA ILE A 235 2.75 -10.53 -10.87
C ILE A 235 4.21 -10.97 -11.02
N ALA A 236 4.65 -11.33 -12.22
CA ALA A 236 6.05 -11.61 -12.52
C ALA A 236 6.96 -10.41 -12.22
N ALA A 237 6.54 -9.23 -12.63
CA ALA A 237 7.27 -8.00 -12.36
C ALA A 237 7.29 -7.65 -10.85
N LYS A 238 6.23 -7.96 -10.09
CA LYS A 238 6.23 -7.89 -8.61
C LYS A 238 7.27 -8.85 -8.03
N ALA A 239 7.31 -10.10 -8.50
CA ALA A 239 8.29 -11.08 -8.03
C ALA A 239 9.75 -10.63 -8.26
N VAL A 240 10.04 -10.00 -9.40
CA VAL A 240 11.36 -9.40 -9.68
C VAL A 240 11.63 -8.22 -8.74
N CYS A 241 10.70 -7.29 -8.63
CA CYS A 241 10.81 -6.13 -7.76
C CYS A 241 11.09 -6.52 -6.30
N PHE A 242 10.37 -7.49 -5.76
CA PHE A 242 10.55 -7.92 -4.36
C PHE A 242 11.92 -8.58 -4.15
N LYS A 243 12.44 -9.32 -5.14
CA LYS A 243 13.80 -9.84 -5.09
C LYS A 243 14.86 -8.72 -5.08
N GLU A 244 14.64 -7.66 -5.83
CA GLU A 244 15.52 -6.48 -5.80
C GLU A 244 15.43 -5.77 -4.44
N ALA A 245 14.22 -5.66 -3.88
CA ALA A 245 13.98 -5.03 -2.58
C ALA A 245 14.58 -5.79 -1.38
N LEU A 246 14.80 -7.09 -1.51
CA LEU A 246 15.48 -7.92 -0.51
C LEU A 246 17.02 -7.76 -0.51
N GLN A 247 17.60 -6.99 -1.43
CA GLN A 247 19.04 -6.76 -1.49
C GLN A 247 19.47 -5.58 -0.62
N ASP A 248 20.67 -5.61 -0.07
CA ASP A 248 21.24 -4.50 0.73
C ASP A 248 21.34 -3.18 -0.06
N SER A 249 21.54 -3.26 -1.37
CA SER A 249 21.52 -2.09 -2.26
C SER A 249 20.18 -1.35 -2.25
N PHE A 250 19.09 -2.04 -1.94
CA PHE A 250 17.77 -1.40 -1.82
C PHE A 250 17.67 -0.56 -0.54
N LYS A 251 18.26 -0.99 0.56
CA LYS A 251 18.34 -0.20 1.80
C LYS A 251 19.09 1.10 1.56
N THR A 252 20.25 1.02 0.88
CA THR A 252 21.00 2.22 0.49
C THR A 252 20.20 3.16 -0.42
N TYR A 253 19.45 2.62 -1.36
CA TYR A 253 18.57 3.40 -2.23
C TYR A 253 17.46 4.10 -1.42
N GLN A 254 16.80 3.41 -0.50
CA GLN A 254 15.75 4.00 0.35
C GLN A 254 16.31 5.07 1.30
N GLN A 255 17.51 4.86 1.87
CA GLN A 255 18.18 5.89 2.66
C GLN A 255 18.42 7.14 1.84
N GLY A 256 18.88 6.99 0.60
CA GLY A 256 19.05 8.12 -0.33
C GLY A 256 17.75 8.88 -0.64
N ILE A 257 16.58 8.21 -0.61
CA ILE A 257 15.28 8.88 -0.74
C ILE A 257 15.02 9.79 0.47
N VAL A 258 15.24 9.29 1.69
CA VAL A 258 15.06 10.07 2.93
C VAL A 258 16.01 11.25 2.97
N ASP A 259 17.29 11.02 2.71
CA ASP A 259 18.34 12.08 2.70
C ASP A 259 18.02 13.17 1.70
N ASN A 260 17.58 12.81 0.48
CA ASN A 260 17.21 13.76 -0.57
C ASN A 260 15.94 14.53 -0.22
N ALA A 261 14.93 13.89 0.39
CA ALA A 261 13.71 14.55 0.83
C ALA A 261 14.02 15.60 1.91
N GLN A 262 14.84 15.24 2.89
CA GLN A 262 15.29 16.17 3.94
C GLN A 262 16.13 17.33 3.37
N ALA A 263 17.05 17.05 2.45
CA ALA A 263 17.86 18.07 1.79
C ALA A 263 16.99 19.05 0.97
N LEU A 264 16.02 18.54 0.21
CA LEU A 264 15.07 19.35 -0.55
C LEU A 264 14.23 20.23 0.39
N CYS A 265 13.66 19.64 1.43
CA CYS A 265 12.85 20.31 2.43
C CYS A 265 13.65 21.49 3.07
N LYS A 266 14.86 21.23 3.57
CA LYS A 266 15.75 22.25 4.12
C LYS A 266 16.12 23.31 3.11
N GLY A 267 16.38 22.95 1.86
CA GLY A 267 16.68 23.88 0.76
C GLY A 267 15.52 24.82 0.45
N LEU A 268 14.28 24.35 0.51
CA LEU A 268 13.06 25.14 0.31
C LEU A 268 12.84 26.10 1.50
N MET A 269 12.94 25.60 2.74
CA MET A 269 12.80 26.42 3.95
C MET A 269 13.83 27.54 4.01
N ASN A 270 15.09 27.28 3.65
CA ASN A 270 16.15 28.29 3.58
C ASN A 270 15.87 29.39 2.54
N ARG A 271 14.94 29.18 1.62
CA ARG A 271 14.48 30.15 0.62
C ARG A 271 13.13 30.79 1.00
N GLY A 272 12.69 30.62 2.23
CA GLY A 272 11.45 31.21 2.77
C GLY A 272 10.16 30.50 2.36
N ILE A 273 10.24 29.29 1.79
CA ILE A 273 9.05 28.50 1.48
C ILE A 273 8.60 27.76 2.74
N LYS A 274 7.36 28.00 3.15
CA LYS A 274 6.75 27.32 4.28
C LYS A 274 6.43 25.88 3.90
N ILE A 275 6.94 24.92 4.68
CA ILE A 275 6.65 23.50 4.55
C ILE A 275 5.57 23.11 5.58
N VAL A 276 4.56 22.37 5.14
CA VAL A 276 3.54 21.78 6.03
C VAL A 276 4.24 20.87 7.05
N SER A 277 3.80 20.89 8.30
CA SER A 277 4.45 20.23 9.44
C SER A 277 5.91 20.63 9.73
N GLY A 278 6.42 21.71 9.11
CA GLY A 278 7.74 22.26 9.35
C GLY A 278 8.92 21.36 8.92
N GLY A 279 8.67 20.30 8.15
CA GLY A 279 9.73 19.41 7.71
C GLY A 279 9.25 18.04 7.20
N THR A 280 10.20 17.11 7.11
CA THR A 280 9.96 15.69 6.79
C THR A 280 10.93 14.83 7.58
N ASP A 281 10.48 13.63 7.98
CA ASP A 281 11.28 12.64 8.73
C ASP A 281 12.02 11.69 7.78
#